data_23b8d5e922e116b98f480fbdb77f8534
#
_entry.id   23b8d5e922e116b98f480fbdb77f8534
#
_cell.length_a   1.000
_cell.length_b   1.000
_cell.length_c   1.000
_cell.angle_alpha   90.00
_cell.angle_beta   90.00
_cell.angle_gamma   90.00
#
_symmetry.space_group_name_H-M   'P 1'
#
loop_
_entity.id
_entity.type
_entity.pdbx_description
1 polymer ?
#
loop_
_entity_poly.entity_id
_entity_poly.type
_entity_poly.pdbx_seq_one_letter_code
_entity_poly.pdbx_strand_id
1 'polypeptide(L)'
;MRILKRSLLIIFLTQIFSTVSFAVLYSSFAFLKHFQTNGKNKLLNVVSGINFSARDEALHSEATGWLFQQYTKEAGITHEDYEEKIKEIAEVVYGHEKAIIQKIFSQGDIEGITETQLDLFVKSRINICL
;
A
#
# COMPACT_ATOMS: atom_id res chain seq x y z
N MET A 1 -22.28 21.17 12.17
CA MET A 1 -21.34 20.29 12.93
C MET A 1 -21.47 18.80 12.65
N ARG A 2 -22.66 18.18 12.56
CA ARG A 2 -22.83 16.76 12.22
C ARG A 2 -22.42 16.39 10.79
N ILE A 3 -22.68 17.26 9.82
CA ILE A 3 -22.35 17.06 8.40
C ILE A 3 -20.83 17.08 8.22
N LEU A 4 -20.16 18.06 8.84
CA LEU A 4 -18.70 18.21 8.78
C LEU A 4 -17.98 16.97 9.35
N LYS A 5 -18.46 16.43 10.48
CA LYS A 5 -17.89 15.21 11.09
C LYS A 5 -18.09 13.95 10.21
N ARG A 6 -19.22 13.85 9.50
CA ARG A 6 -19.48 12.74 8.57
C ARG A 6 -18.60 12.84 7.32
N SER A 7 -18.45 14.05 6.78
CA SER A 7 -17.58 14.29 5.63
C SER A 7 -16.11 13.98 5.97
N LEU A 8 -15.62 14.44 7.10
CA LEU A 8 -14.29 14.12 7.60
C LEU A 8 -14.08 12.60 7.77
N LEU A 9 -15.07 11.90 8.30
CA LEU A 9 -15.00 10.45 8.46
C LEU A 9 -14.91 9.72 7.11
N ILE A 10 -15.71 10.15 6.12
CA ILE A 10 -15.69 9.56 4.78
C ILE A 10 -14.35 9.82 4.10
N ILE A 11 -13.84 11.04 4.17
CA ILE A 11 -12.52 11.43 3.66
C ILE A 11 -11.44 10.54 4.27
N PHE A 12 -11.50 10.35 5.57
CA PHE A 12 -10.58 9.52 6.31
C PHE A 12 -10.62 8.05 5.87
N LEU A 13 -11.82 7.50 5.76
CA LEU A 13 -12.03 6.11 5.33
C LEU A 13 -11.57 5.87 3.89
N THR A 14 -11.80 6.83 2.98
CA THR A 14 -11.34 6.70 1.59
C THR A 14 -9.82 6.72 1.49
N GLN A 15 -9.14 7.57 2.25
CA GLN A 15 -7.67 7.60 2.25
C GLN A 15 -7.07 6.36 2.93
N ILE A 16 -7.64 5.91 4.05
CA ILE A 16 -7.23 4.64 4.67
C ILE A 16 -7.39 3.50 3.67
N PHE A 17 -8.52 3.42 3.00
CA PHE A 17 -8.80 2.36 2.04
C PHE A 17 -7.81 2.40 0.87
N SER A 18 -7.51 3.56 0.32
CA SER A 18 -6.51 3.73 -0.74
C SER A 18 -5.12 3.24 -0.29
N THR A 19 -4.66 3.71 0.88
CA THR A 19 -3.33 3.37 1.39
C THR A 19 -3.24 1.89 1.78
N VAL A 20 -4.26 1.35 2.42
CA VAL A 20 -4.31 -0.05 2.86
C VAL A 20 -4.39 -1.00 1.66
N SER A 21 -5.31 -0.78 0.73
CA SER A 21 -5.45 -1.65 -0.44
C SER A 21 -4.19 -1.71 -1.29
N PHE A 22 -3.50 -0.58 -1.43
CA PHE A 22 -2.32 -0.48 -2.27
C PHE A 22 -1.04 -0.97 -1.56
N ALA A 23 -0.88 -0.74 -0.26
CA ALA A 23 0.37 -1.01 0.45
C ALA A 23 0.44 -2.38 1.14
N VAL A 24 -0.66 -2.84 1.74
CA VAL A 24 -0.67 -4.03 2.62
C VAL A 24 -0.38 -5.37 1.91
N LEU A 25 -0.48 -5.42 0.60
CA LEU A 25 -0.21 -6.65 -0.18
C LEU A 25 1.12 -6.62 -0.92
N TYR A 26 1.81 -5.49 -0.95
CA TYR A 26 2.95 -5.32 -1.84
C TYR A 26 4.20 -6.09 -1.45
N SER A 27 4.51 -6.23 -0.16
CA SER A 27 5.63 -7.06 0.27
C SER A 27 5.43 -8.52 -0.11
N SER A 28 4.24 -9.05 0.12
CA SER A 28 3.87 -10.42 -0.24
C SER A 28 3.88 -10.63 -1.77
N PHE A 29 3.35 -9.68 -2.53
CA PHE A 29 3.35 -9.74 -3.99
C PHE A 29 4.76 -9.67 -4.56
N ALA A 30 5.60 -8.76 -4.08
CA ALA A 30 6.99 -8.64 -4.52
C ALA A 30 7.78 -9.91 -4.17
N PHE A 31 7.58 -10.44 -2.98
CA PHE A 31 8.19 -11.71 -2.56
C PHE A 31 7.78 -12.88 -3.48
N LEU A 32 6.51 -13.03 -3.75
CA LEU A 32 6.04 -14.12 -4.63
C LEU A 32 6.49 -13.93 -6.08
N LYS A 33 6.53 -12.70 -6.56
CA LYS A 33 7.00 -12.39 -7.92
C LYS A 33 8.49 -12.68 -8.14
N HIS A 34 9.33 -12.62 -7.11
CA HIS A 34 10.75 -12.90 -7.27
C HIS A 34 11.02 -14.35 -7.73
N PHE A 35 10.10 -15.31 -7.45
CA PHE A 35 10.22 -16.68 -7.96
C PHE A 35 10.08 -16.80 -9.46
N GLN A 36 9.60 -15.78 -10.15
CA GLN A 36 9.54 -15.72 -11.61
C GLN A 36 10.80 -15.09 -12.22
N THR A 37 11.58 -14.36 -11.42
CA THR A 37 12.79 -13.66 -11.89
C THR A 37 14.04 -14.53 -11.84
N ASN A 38 15.13 -14.04 -12.43
CA ASN A 38 16.45 -14.68 -12.39
C ASN A 38 16.46 -16.12 -12.90
N GLY A 39 15.61 -16.43 -13.90
CA GLY A 39 15.55 -17.75 -14.52
C GLY A 39 14.90 -18.84 -13.69
N LYS A 40 14.34 -18.51 -12.52
CA LYS A 40 13.69 -19.50 -11.66
C LYS A 40 12.40 -20.06 -12.24
N ASN A 41 11.62 -19.25 -12.98
CA ASN A 41 10.36 -19.62 -13.66
C ASN A 41 9.41 -20.48 -12.82
N LYS A 42 9.33 -20.19 -11.52
CA LYS A 42 8.45 -20.90 -10.58
C LYS A 42 7.19 -20.09 -10.29
N LEU A 43 6.13 -20.76 -9.91
CA LEU A 43 4.85 -20.16 -9.49
C LEU A 43 4.20 -19.28 -10.59
N LEU A 44 4.36 -19.61 -11.86
CA LEU A 44 3.89 -18.79 -12.99
C LEU A 44 2.40 -18.45 -12.91
N ASN A 45 1.54 -19.41 -12.57
CA ASN A 45 0.10 -19.19 -12.44
C ASN A 45 -0.24 -18.30 -11.24
N VAL A 46 0.48 -18.45 -10.13
CA VAL A 46 0.32 -17.60 -8.94
C VAL A 46 0.71 -16.17 -9.25
N VAL A 47 1.85 -15.98 -9.93
CA VAL A 47 2.33 -14.64 -10.32
C VAL A 47 1.40 -14.01 -11.35
N SER A 48 0.82 -14.78 -12.27
CA SER A 48 -0.22 -14.27 -13.18
C SER A 48 -1.43 -13.73 -12.41
N GLY A 49 -1.96 -14.48 -11.43
CA GLY A 49 -3.02 -14.02 -10.55
C GLY A 49 -2.65 -12.76 -9.77
N ILE A 50 -1.42 -12.70 -9.23
CA ILE A 50 -0.90 -11.52 -8.53
C ILE A 50 -0.85 -10.30 -9.46
N ASN A 51 -0.46 -10.45 -10.71
CA ASN A 51 -0.42 -9.35 -11.67
C ASN A 51 -1.83 -8.77 -11.93
N PHE A 52 -2.86 -9.61 -12.01
CA PHE A 52 -4.24 -9.14 -12.11
C PHE A 52 -4.67 -8.39 -10.85
N SER A 53 -4.45 -8.96 -9.67
CA SER A 53 -4.75 -8.31 -8.40
C SER A 53 -4.02 -6.97 -8.25
N ALA A 54 -2.74 -6.90 -8.59
CA ALA A 54 -1.96 -5.67 -8.50
C ALA A 54 -2.49 -4.56 -9.43
N ARG A 55 -3.03 -4.92 -10.60
CA ARG A 55 -3.69 -3.97 -11.51
C ARG A 55 -5.00 -3.45 -10.94
N ASP A 56 -5.82 -4.32 -10.36
CA ASP A 56 -7.08 -3.95 -9.73
C ASP A 56 -6.81 -3.03 -8.52
N GLU A 57 -5.85 -3.36 -7.67
CA GLU A 57 -5.47 -2.55 -6.52
C GLU A 57 -4.91 -1.17 -6.93
N ALA A 58 -4.15 -1.10 -8.03
CA ALA A 58 -3.67 0.18 -8.56
C ALA A 58 -4.84 1.06 -9.00
N LEU A 59 -5.85 0.49 -9.66
CA LEU A 59 -7.06 1.21 -10.08
C LEU A 59 -7.89 1.67 -8.88
N HIS A 60 -8.05 0.82 -7.87
CA HIS A 60 -8.74 1.16 -6.63
C HIS A 60 -8.04 2.31 -5.90
N SER A 61 -6.72 2.27 -5.82
CA SER A 61 -5.91 3.32 -5.19
C SER A 61 -6.05 4.66 -5.93
N GLU A 62 -5.98 4.64 -7.26
CA GLU A 62 -6.15 5.84 -8.08
C GLU A 62 -7.56 6.43 -7.92
N ALA A 63 -8.60 5.60 -8.00
CA ALA A 63 -9.99 6.04 -7.87
C ALA A 63 -10.29 6.60 -6.47
N THR A 64 -9.81 5.95 -5.41
CA THR A 64 -10.03 6.41 -4.03
C THR A 64 -9.20 7.65 -3.71
N GLY A 65 -7.98 7.78 -4.24
CA GLY A 65 -7.17 8.98 -4.14
C GLY A 65 -7.83 10.18 -4.83
N TRP A 66 -8.37 9.98 -6.04
CA TRP A 66 -9.14 11.00 -6.72
C TRP A 66 -10.38 11.42 -5.91
N LEU A 67 -11.13 10.45 -5.38
CA LEU A 67 -12.30 10.72 -4.56
C LEU A 67 -11.95 11.51 -3.30
N PHE A 68 -10.86 11.16 -2.63
CA PHE A 68 -10.33 11.90 -1.49
C PHE A 68 -10.04 13.36 -1.84
N GLN A 69 -9.38 13.62 -2.98
CA GLN A 69 -9.08 14.98 -3.45
C GLN A 69 -10.36 15.77 -3.75
N GLN A 70 -11.38 15.16 -4.34
CA GLN A 70 -12.65 15.84 -4.59
C GLN A 70 -13.35 16.21 -3.27
N TYR A 71 -13.43 15.29 -2.32
CA TYR A 71 -14.05 15.54 -1.04
C TYR A 71 -13.33 16.61 -0.20
N THR A 72 -12.02 16.61 -0.17
CA THR A 72 -11.24 17.64 0.54
C THR A 72 -11.47 19.01 -0.08
N LYS A 73 -11.49 19.09 -1.40
CA LYS A 73 -11.77 20.33 -2.14
C LYS A 73 -13.17 20.86 -1.86
N GLU A 74 -14.19 20.01 -1.95
CA GLU A 74 -15.59 20.39 -1.67
C GLU A 74 -15.82 20.80 -0.21
N ALA A 75 -15.13 20.14 0.72
CA ALA A 75 -15.23 20.45 2.14
C ALA A 75 -14.36 21.64 2.58
N GLY A 76 -13.54 22.20 1.68
CA GLY A 76 -12.61 23.29 2.01
C GLY A 76 -11.52 22.88 3.00
N ILE A 77 -11.15 21.60 3.01
CA ILE A 77 -10.12 21.04 3.88
C ILE A 77 -8.76 21.15 3.18
N THR A 78 -7.79 21.72 3.86
CA THR A 78 -6.44 21.92 3.34
C THR A 78 -5.54 20.71 3.68
N HIS A 79 -4.40 20.61 3.00
CA HIS A 79 -3.41 19.56 3.27
C HIS A 79 -2.93 19.57 4.73
N GLU A 80 -2.77 20.74 5.33
CA GLU A 80 -2.34 20.90 6.72
C GLU A 80 -3.31 20.28 7.72
N ASP A 81 -4.60 20.21 7.38
CA ASP A 81 -5.64 19.67 8.26
C ASP A 81 -5.57 18.14 8.41
N TYR A 82 -4.95 17.43 7.47
CA TYR A 82 -4.91 15.96 7.44
C TYR A 82 -3.52 15.34 7.33
N GLU A 83 -2.48 16.14 7.10
CA GLU A 83 -1.11 15.64 6.86
C GLU A 83 -0.61 14.71 7.97
N GLU A 84 -0.76 15.12 9.24
CA GLU A 84 -0.34 14.28 10.38
C GLU A 84 -1.06 12.95 10.42
N LYS A 85 -2.36 12.97 10.13
CA LYS A 85 -3.17 11.75 10.14
C LYS A 85 -2.78 10.78 9.02
N ILE A 86 -2.46 11.30 7.86
CA ILE A 86 -1.96 10.48 6.75
C ILE A 86 -0.62 9.85 7.10
N LYS A 87 0.28 10.60 7.74
CA LYS A 87 1.56 10.07 8.22
C LYS A 87 1.39 8.96 9.26
N GLU A 88 0.49 9.16 10.25
CA GLU A 88 0.16 8.11 11.23
C GLU A 88 -0.32 6.82 10.55
N ILE A 89 -1.21 6.92 9.56
CA ILE A 89 -1.72 5.77 8.81
C ILE A 89 -0.60 5.09 8.04
N ALA A 90 0.24 5.87 7.37
CA ALA A 90 1.38 5.35 6.61
C ALA A 90 2.36 4.58 7.52
N GLU A 91 2.63 5.07 8.72
CA GLU A 91 3.46 4.38 9.71
C GLU A 91 2.84 3.07 10.19
N VAL A 92 1.54 3.02 10.44
CA VAL A 92 0.84 1.79 10.81
C VAL A 92 0.93 0.75 9.69
N VAL A 93 0.66 1.17 8.45
CA VAL A 93 0.76 0.30 7.26
C VAL A 93 2.19 -0.18 7.08
N TYR A 94 3.18 0.70 7.19
CA TYR A 94 4.58 0.32 7.08
C TYR A 94 4.99 -0.66 8.19
N GLY A 95 4.56 -0.45 9.42
CA GLY A 95 4.82 -1.36 10.54
C GLY A 95 4.28 -2.77 10.29
N HIS A 96 3.07 -2.87 9.72
CA HIS A 96 2.48 -4.14 9.31
C HIS A 96 3.29 -4.85 8.21
N GLU A 97 3.65 -4.12 7.15
CA GLU A 97 4.46 -4.66 6.05
C GLU A 97 5.85 -5.09 6.52
N LYS A 98 6.47 -4.31 7.41
CA LYS A 98 7.76 -4.65 8.02
C LYS A 98 7.69 -5.95 8.83
N ALA A 99 6.62 -6.18 9.57
CA ALA A 99 6.41 -7.43 10.31
C ALA A 99 6.29 -8.62 9.36
N ILE A 100 5.62 -8.47 8.21
CA ILE A 100 5.55 -9.51 7.17
C ILE A 100 6.93 -9.80 6.60
N ILE A 101 7.70 -8.76 6.26
CA ILE A 101 9.06 -8.88 5.74
C ILE A 101 9.96 -9.64 6.73
N GLN A 102 9.94 -9.27 8.00
CA GLN A 102 10.68 -9.95 9.06
C GLN A 102 10.29 -11.42 9.17
N LYS A 103 9.01 -11.74 9.01
CA LYS A 103 8.52 -13.11 9.02
C LYS A 103 9.01 -13.91 7.80
N ILE A 104 9.04 -13.29 6.61
CA ILE A 104 9.57 -13.91 5.39
C ILE A 104 11.03 -14.31 5.59
N PHE A 105 11.85 -13.45 6.19
CA PHE A 105 13.29 -13.69 6.42
C PHE A 105 13.62 -14.35 7.75
N SER A 106 12.62 -14.73 8.55
CA SER A 106 12.83 -15.34 9.89
C SER A 106 13.58 -16.68 9.88
N GLN A 107 13.60 -17.37 8.75
CA GLN A 107 14.31 -18.65 8.58
C GLN A 107 15.70 -18.51 7.92
N GLY A 108 16.13 -17.28 7.67
CA GLY A 108 17.41 -16.95 7.03
C GLY A 108 17.27 -16.29 5.66
N ASP A 109 18.42 -16.14 5.00
CA ASP A 109 18.53 -15.47 3.71
C ASP A 109 17.82 -16.24 2.60
N ILE A 110 17.26 -15.50 1.65
CA ILE A 110 16.54 -16.02 0.49
C ILE A 110 17.31 -15.63 -0.77
N GLU A 111 17.62 -16.62 -1.60
CA GLU A 111 18.34 -16.38 -2.85
C GLU A 111 17.53 -15.50 -3.80
N GLY A 112 18.14 -14.40 -4.25
CA GLY A 112 17.59 -13.52 -5.29
C GLY A 112 16.75 -12.35 -4.76
N ILE A 113 16.55 -12.25 -3.45
CA ILE A 113 15.90 -11.11 -2.82
C ILE A 113 16.45 -10.90 -1.41
N THR A 114 16.63 -9.64 -1.01
CA THR A 114 17.07 -9.27 0.33
C THR A 114 15.98 -8.57 1.12
N GLU A 115 16.05 -8.65 2.45
CA GLU A 115 15.17 -7.92 3.35
C GLU A 115 15.17 -6.41 3.05
N THR A 116 16.37 -5.83 2.84
CA THR A 116 16.54 -4.42 2.51
C THR A 116 15.87 -4.03 1.20
N GLN A 117 15.98 -4.86 0.16
CA GLN A 117 15.32 -4.60 -1.12
C GLN A 117 13.80 -4.58 -0.97
N LEU A 118 13.25 -5.50 -0.22
CA LEU A 118 11.81 -5.59 0.00
C LEU A 118 11.30 -4.42 0.86
N ASP A 119 12.05 -4.03 1.89
CA ASP A 119 11.75 -2.86 2.72
C ASP A 119 11.75 -1.54 1.91
N LEU A 120 12.76 -1.32 1.09
CA LEU A 120 12.84 -0.15 0.21
C LEU A 120 11.70 -0.12 -0.82
N PHE A 121 11.33 -1.28 -1.35
CA PHE A 121 10.20 -1.39 -2.27
C PHE A 121 8.88 -0.98 -1.59
N VAL A 122 8.60 -1.47 -0.38
CA VAL A 122 7.39 -1.12 0.38
C VAL A 122 7.35 0.38 0.69
N LYS A 123 8.46 0.95 1.17
CA LYS A 123 8.57 2.41 1.40
C LYS A 123 8.27 3.21 0.15
N SER A 124 8.82 2.80 -0.99
CA SER A 124 8.55 3.44 -2.29
C SER A 124 7.06 3.40 -2.64
N ARG A 125 6.36 2.31 -2.34
CA ARG A 125 4.92 2.20 -2.64
C ARG A 125 4.07 3.06 -1.72
N ILE A 126 4.37 3.09 -0.43
CA ILE A 126 3.68 3.95 0.54
C ILE A 126 3.84 5.42 0.15
N ASN A 127 5.03 5.85 -0.24
CA ASN A 127 5.28 7.23 -0.67
C ASN A 127 4.49 7.65 -1.93
N ILE A 128 4.10 6.72 -2.78
CA ILE A 128 3.26 7.02 -3.95
C ILE A 128 1.81 7.29 -3.53
N CYS A 129 1.38 6.73 -2.40
CA CYS A 129 0.01 6.88 -1.87
C CYS A 129 -0.18 8.14 -1.01
N LEU A 130 0.90 8.81 -0.63
CA LEU A 130 0.91 10.04 0.18
C LEU A 130 0.88 11.30 -0.68
#